data_95aa9f8387806b7ced1b2fc95ce2b42f
#
_entry.id   95aa9f8387806b7ced1b2fc95ce2b42f
#
_cell.length_a   1.000
_cell.length_b   1.000
_cell.length_c   1.000
_cell.angle_alpha   90.00
_cell.angle_beta   90.00
_cell.angle_gamma   90.00
#
_symmetry.space_group_name_H-M   'P 1'
#
loop_
_entity.id
_entity.type
_entity.pdbx_description
1 polymer ?
#
loop_
_entity_poly.entity_id
_entity_poly.type
_entity_poly.pdbx_seq_one_letter_code
_entity_poly.pdbx_strand_id
1 'polypeptide(L)'
;NKFNIIKYANPSALKRFGSSLIDKNISSIIRKPELIENIEKAIVENITKSIDVEINLPSYQFYKIYIIPGPTHLFTEPDSVVLFLKDFTEITKAQKFKTDFVANVSHELKTPLMAIKGSLETIEGPASDDEKAKKKFMKILSEQSSRMESLINDLLILTRIELDEHIRPTSIVNINELFETIISNFEIVLKKKNITVKNQL
;
A
#
# COMPACT_ATOMS: atom_id res chain seq x y z
N ASN A 1 -9.36 31.87 -14.96
CA ASN A 1 -9.38 32.71 -16.16
C ASN A 1 -8.14 32.47 -17.04
N LYS A 2 -8.06 33.09 -18.20
CA LYS A 2 -6.97 32.91 -19.18
C LYS A 2 -5.55 33.21 -18.67
N PHE A 3 -5.41 33.84 -17.52
CA PHE A 3 -4.13 34.05 -16.83
C PHE A 3 -3.84 32.97 -15.78
N ASN A 4 -4.67 31.91 -15.70
CA ASN A 4 -4.54 30.83 -14.73
C ASN A 4 -4.60 31.32 -13.27
N ILE A 5 -5.33 32.41 -13.00
CA ILE A 5 -5.52 33.01 -11.68
C ILE A 5 -6.78 32.42 -11.04
N ILE A 6 -6.66 31.98 -9.78
CA ILE A 6 -7.75 31.45 -8.98
C ILE A 6 -8.62 32.61 -8.49
N LYS A 7 -9.87 32.65 -8.91
CA LYS A 7 -10.83 33.69 -8.49
C LYS A 7 -11.74 33.28 -7.36
N TYR A 8 -11.96 31.99 -7.25
CA TYR A 8 -12.79 31.40 -6.18
C TYR A 8 -12.23 30.07 -5.74
N ALA A 9 -12.34 29.79 -4.44
CA ALA A 9 -12.05 28.49 -3.85
C ALA A 9 -13.07 28.19 -2.76
N ASN A 10 -13.60 26.97 -2.74
CA ASN A 10 -14.53 26.54 -1.70
C ASN A 10 -13.77 26.28 -0.37
N PRO A 11 -14.49 26.17 0.77
CA PRO A 11 -13.85 25.95 2.08
C PRO A 11 -12.93 24.72 2.12
N SER A 12 -13.28 23.65 1.42
CA SER A 12 -12.44 22.43 1.34
C SER A 12 -11.12 22.69 0.64
N ALA A 13 -11.12 23.44 -0.47
CA ALA A 13 -9.90 23.83 -1.17
C ALA A 13 -9.05 24.78 -0.30
N LEU A 14 -9.66 25.74 0.38
CA LEU A 14 -8.96 26.65 1.29
C LEU A 14 -8.31 25.90 2.47
N LYS A 15 -9.02 24.93 3.05
CA LYS A 15 -8.49 24.08 4.12
C LYS A 15 -7.31 23.24 3.65
N ARG A 16 -7.34 22.77 2.41
CA ARG A 16 -6.34 21.85 1.86
C ARG A 16 -5.09 22.56 1.36
N PHE A 17 -5.25 23.66 0.63
CA PHE A 17 -4.15 24.33 -0.07
C PHE A 17 -3.78 25.70 0.57
N GLY A 18 -4.45 26.06 1.65
CA GLY A 18 -4.23 27.30 2.39
C GLY A 18 -5.23 28.40 2.08
N SER A 19 -5.41 29.30 3.05
CA SER A 19 -6.39 30.41 2.95
C SER A 19 -6.05 31.48 1.90
N SER A 20 -4.81 31.53 1.44
CA SER A 20 -4.32 32.54 0.49
C SER A 20 -4.32 32.05 -0.97
N LEU A 21 -5.28 31.21 -1.35
CA LEU A 21 -5.38 30.67 -2.73
C LEU A 21 -5.87 31.71 -3.74
N ILE A 22 -6.78 32.59 -3.32
CA ILE A 22 -7.41 33.57 -4.19
C ILE A 22 -6.36 34.54 -4.73
N ASP A 23 -6.53 34.94 -5.98
CA ASP A 23 -5.65 35.78 -6.78
C ASP A 23 -4.21 35.24 -7.01
N LYS A 24 -3.96 33.97 -6.64
CA LYS A 24 -2.72 33.27 -7.03
C LYS A 24 -2.87 32.55 -8.36
N ASN A 25 -1.74 32.39 -9.05
CA ASN A 25 -1.66 31.53 -10.21
C ASN A 25 -1.72 30.05 -9.78
N ILE A 26 -2.51 29.23 -10.48
CA ILE A 26 -2.67 27.81 -10.17
C ILE A 26 -1.33 27.06 -10.23
N SER A 27 -0.41 27.46 -11.08
CA SER A 27 0.92 26.86 -11.19
C SER A 27 1.78 27.04 -9.94
N SER A 28 1.47 28.03 -9.09
CA SER A 28 2.16 28.19 -7.79
C SER A 28 1.72 27.14 -6.76
N ILE A 29 0.56 26.54 -6.96
CA ILE A 29 -0.04 25.53 -6.09
C ILE A 29 0.23 24.14 -6.63
N ILE A 30 -0.08 23.94 -7.92
CA ILE A 30 0.09 22.66 -8.62
C ILE A 30 1.10 22.89 -9.75
N ARG A 31 2.34 22.46 -9.51
CA ARG A 31 3.48 22.64 -10.44
C ARG A 31 3.53 21.53 -11.50
N LYS A 32 2.48 21.44 -12.30
CA LYS A 32 2.36 20.48 -13.42
C LYS A 32 2.07 21.24 -14.71
N PRO A 33 3.01 21.32 -15.66
CA PRO A 33 2.80 21.98 -16.96
C PRO A 33 1.59 21.44 -17.71
N GLU A 34 1.36 20.13 -17.65
CA GLU A 34 0.22 19.45 -18.26
C GLU A 34 -1.14 19.98 -17.78
N LEU A 35 -1.22 20.50 -16.54
CA LEU A 35 -2.45 21.12 -16.05
C LEU A 35 -2.81 22.37 -16.87
N ILE A 36 -1.84 23.21 -17.13
CA ILE A 36 -2.04 24.45 -17.90
C ILE A 36 -2.44 24.14 -19.35
N GLU A 37 -1.73 23.23 -19.98
CA GLU A 37 -2.06 22.78 -21.33
C GLU A 37 -3.49 22.22 -21.43
N ASN A 38 -3.92 21.43 -20.46
CA ASN A 38 -5.28 20.89 -20.44
C ASN A 38 -6.33 21.95 -20.09
N ILE A 39 -5.99 22.99 -19.31
CA ILE A 39 -6.88 24.15 -19.09
C ILE A 39 -7.10 24.89 -20.41
N GLU A 40 -6.04 25.18 -21.15
CA GLU A 40 -6.12 25.86 -22.45
C GLU A 40 -6.92 25.03 -23.47
N LYS A 41 -6.64 23.75 -23.57
CA LYS A 41 -7.41 22.83 -24.43
C LYS A 41 -8.88 22.76 -24.05
N ALA A 42 -9.19 22.68 -22.74
CA ALA A 42 -10.57 22.63 -22.28
C ALA A 42 -11.36 23.89 -22.64
N ILE A 43 -10.72 25.07 -22.57
CA ILE A 43 -11.32 26.36 -22.97
C ILE A 43 -11.57 26.40 -24.48
N VAL A 44 -10.56 26.06 -25.28
CA VAL A 44 -10.63 26.16 -26.75
C VAL A 44 -11.62 25.15 -27.32
N GLU A 45 -11.58 23.91 -26.86
CA GLU A 45 -12.43 22.84 -27.36
C GLU A 45 -13.83 22.83 -26.71
N ASN A 46 -14.01 23.57 -25.63
CA ASN A 46 -15.22 23.58 -24.78
C ASN A 46 -15.63 22.17 -24.31
N ILE A 47 -14.64 21.36 -23.96
CA ILE A 47 -14.79 19.96 -23.52
C ILE A 47 -14.14 19.77 -22.16
N THR A 48 -14.83 19.04 -21.28
CA THR A 48 -14.24 18.64 -19.98
C THR A 48 -13.03 17.75 -20.20
N LYS A 49 -11.90 18.11 -19.61
CA LYS A 49 -10.67 17.32 -19.57
C LYS A 49 -10.43 16.79 -18.16
N SER A 50 -9.61 15.76 -18.03
CA SER A 50 -9.15 15.31 -16.72
C SER A 50 -7.69 14.92 -16.79
N ILE A 51 -6.98 15.18 -15.68
CA ILE A 51 -5.58 14.78 -15.50
C ILE A 51 -5.39 14.19 -14.11
N ASP A 52 -4.40 13.32 -14.00
CA ASP A 52 -3.96 12.75 -12.74
C ASP A 52 -2.72 13.52 -12.26
N VAL A 53 -2.76 13.93 -10.98
CA VAL A 53 -1.71 14.78 -10.40
C VAL A 53 -1.24 14.19 -9.08
N GLU A 54 0.07 13.94 -9.01
CA GLU A 54 0.74 13.57 -7.77
C GLU A 54 1.38 14.81 -7.14
N ILE A 55 1.14 15.01 -5.85
CA ILE A 55 1.74 16.08 -5.05
C ILE A 55 2.51 15.41 -3.91
N ASN A 56 3.82 15.65 -3.81
CA ASN A 56 4.71 14.98 -2.86
C ASN A 56 5.05 15.82 -1.62
N LEU A 57 4.52 17.03 -1.49
CA LEU A 57 4.82 17.93 -0.38
C LEU A 57 3.55 18.49 0.25
N PRO A 58 3.42 18.48 1.59
CA PRO A 58 4.29 17.89 2.59
C PRO A 58 4.17 16.36 2.71
N SER A 59 3.19 15.75 2.07
CA SER A 59 2.96 14.30 2.01
C SER A 59 2.49 13.90 0.63
N TYR A 60 2.69 12.63 0.27
CA TYR A 60 2.20 12.07 -0.98
C TYR A 60 0.67 12.17 -1.06
N GLN A 61 0.16 12.73 -2.13
CA GLN A 61 -1.25 12.90 -2.43
C GLN A 61 -1.49 12.67 -3.92
N PHE A 62 -2.57 12.00 -4.22
CA PHE A 62 -2.99 11.71 -5.59
C PHE A 62 -4.37 12.33 -5.84
N TYR A 63 -4.43 13.26 -6.78
CA TYR A 63 -5.66 13.92 -7.20
C TYR A 63 -5.98 13.61 -8.65
N LYS A 64 -7.24 13.32 -8.91
CA LYS A 64 -7.80 13.43 -10.25
C LYS A 64 -8.46 14.81 -10.38
N ILE A 65 -7.94 15.62 -11.30
CA ILE A 65 -8.42 16.97 -11.54
C ILE A 65 -9.30 16.96 -12.79
N TYR A 66 -10.56 17.33 -12.62
CA TYR A 66 -11.46 17.56 -13.74
C TYR A 66 -11.46 19.06 -14.04
N ILE A 67 -11.25 19.39 -15.32
CA ILE A 67 -11.18 20.74 -15.84
C ILE A 67 -12.44 20.94 -16.66
N ILE A 68 -13.37 21.70 -16.10
CA ILE A 68 -14.71 21.88 -16.67
C ILE A 68 -14.82 23.30 -17.20
N PRO A 69 -15.00 23.50 -18.51
CA PRO A 69 -15.26 24.82 -19.06
C PRO A 69 -16.50 25.42 -18.44
N GLY A 70 -16.39 26.66 -17.99
CA GLY A 70 -17.49 27.36 -17.38
C GLY A 70 -18.45 27.92 -18.44
N PRO A 71 -19.78 27.78 -18.24
CA PRO A 71 -20.73 28.46 -19.12
C PRO A 71 -20.58 29.97 -18.96
N THR A 72 -20.47 30.66 -20.07
CA THR A 72 -20.17 32.11 -20.16
C THR A 72 -21.16 33.00 -19.39
N HIS A 73 -22.36 32.49 -19.09
CA HIS A 73 -23.39 33.22 -18.33
C HIS A 73 -23.30 33.08 -16.82
N LEU A 74 -22.49 32.15 -16.31
CA LEU A 74 -22.29 31.94 -14.86
C LEU A 74 -21.04 32.62 -14.31
N PHE A 75 -20.11 33.01 -15.17
CA PHE A 75 -18.87 33.66 -14.80
C PHE A 75 -18.77 35.04 -15.41
N THR A 76 -18.33 35.99 -14.60
CA THR A 76 -18.13 37.40 -15.05
C THR A 76 -16.99 37.57 -16.03
N GLU A 77 -16.06 36.60 -16.07
CA GLU A 77 -14.93 36.63 -16.99
C GLU A 77 -15.09 35.51 -18.04
N PRO A 78 -14.91 35.83 -19.32
CA PRO A 78 -14.82 34.83 -20.38
C PRO A 78 -13.61 33.92 -20.15
N ASP A 79 -13.63 32.74 -20.75
CA ASP A 79 -12.55 31.75 -20.66
C ASP A 79 -12.23 31.27 -19.23
N SER A 80 -13.27 31.13 -18.43
CA SER A 80 -13.15 30.59 -17.08
C SER A 80 -13.38 29.08 -17.06
N VAL A 81 -12.66 28.38 -16.16
CA VAL A 81 -12.83 26.96 -15.93
C VAL A 81 -13.08 26.68 -14.44
N VAL A 82 -13.81 25.62 -14.16
CA VAL A 82 -13.90 25.05 -12.82
C VAL A 82 -12.94 23.87 -12.73
N LEU A 83 -12.08 23.89 -11.71
CA LEU A 83 -11.22 22.76 -11.38
C LEU A 83 -11.88 21.99 -10.24
N PHE A 84 -12.30 20.77 -10.51
CA PHE A 84 -12.81 19.86 -9.49
C PHE A 84 -11.74 18.82 -9.15
N LEU A 85 -11.20 18.90 -7.93
CA LEU A 85 -10.15 18.01 -7.44
C LEU A 85 -10.75 16.90 -6.60
N LYS A 86 -10.60 15.66 -7.05
CA LYS A 86 -11.01 14.48 -6.29
C LYS A 86 -9.78 13.79 -5.74
N ASP A 87 -9.76 13.64 -4.41
CA ASP A 87 -8.66 12.98 -3.70
C ASP A 87 -8.82 11.46 -3.83
N PHE A 88 -7.84 10.82 -4.43
CA PHE A 88 -7.73 9.37 -4.58
C PHE A 88 -6.55 8.80 -3.80
N THR A 89 -5.95 9.57 -2.92
CA THR A 89 -4.72 9.21 -2.21
C THR A 89 -4.82 7.86 -1.53
N GLU A 90 -5.86 7.64 -0.73
CA GLU A 90 -6.03 6.39 0.02
C GLU A 90 -6.28 5.19 -0.91
N ILE A 91 -7.09 5.39 -1.95
CA ILE A 91 -7.36 4.33 -2.95
C ILE A 91 -6.08 3.96 -3.69
N THR A 92 -5.31 4.96 -4.11
CA THR A 92 -4.04 4.74 -4.84
C THR A 92 -3.00 4.08 -3.95
N LYS A 93 -2.89 4.49 -2.67
CA LYS A 93 -2.02 3.85 -1.69
C LYS A 93 -2.40 2.39 -1.48
N ALA A 94 -3.69 2.09 -1.31
CA ALA A 94 -4.17 0.73 -1.12
C ALA A 94 -3.88 -0.15 -2.35
N GLN A 95 -4.10 0.37 -3.56
CA GLN A 95 -3.79 -0.34 -4.79
C GLN A 95 -2.29 -0.60 -4.94
N LYS A 96 -1.46 0.40 -4.67
CA LYS A 96 -0.01 0.25 -4.70
C LYS A 96 0.47 -0.77 -3.68
N PHE A 97 -0.02 -0.67 -2.44
CA PHE A 97 0.29 -1.65 -1.39
C PHE A 97 -0.06 -3.07 -1.85
N LYS A 98 -1.25 -3.28 -2.42
CA LYS A 98 -1.68 -4.59 -2.93
C LYS A 98 -0.76 -5.12 -4.05
N THR A 99 -0.34 -4.25 -4.96
CA THR A 99 0.57 -4.63 -6.06
C THR A 99 1.96 -4.98 -5.53
N ASP A 100 2.51 -4.15 -4.64
CA ASP A 100 3.81 -4.38 -4.02
C ASP A 100 3.80 -5.63 -3.14
N PHE A 101 2.70 -5.88 -2.43
CA PHE A 101 2.49 -7.08 -1.62
C PHE A 101 2.57 -8.35 -2.47
N VAL A 102 1.80 -8.42 -3.57
CA VAL A 102 1.81 -9.59 -4.48
C VAL A 102 3.21 -9.82 -5.07
N ALA A 103 3.89 -8.75 -5.47
CA ALA A 103 5.25 -8.84 -5.99
C ALA A 103 6.22 -9.39 -4.95
N ASN A 104 6.18 -8.85 -3.72
CA ASN A 104 7.05 -9.28 -2.62
C ASN A 104 6.79 -10.74 -2.23
N VAL A 105 5.52 -11.14 -2.07
CA VAL A 105 5.15 -12.54 -1.80
C VAL A 105 5.70 -13.48 -2.88
N SER A 106 5.54 -13.09 -4.15
CA SER A 106 6.06 -13.88 -5.27
C SER A 106 7.57 -14.08 -5.20
N HIS A 107 8.31 -13.02 -4.84
CA HIS A 107 9.76 -13.10 -4.65
C HIS A 107 10.17 -13.96 -3.45
N GLU A 108 9.47 -13.79 -2.30
CA GLU A 108 9.76 -14.57 -1.09
C GLU A 108 9.44 -16.06 -1.24
N LEU A 109 8.46 -16.43 -2.06
CA LEU A 109 8.15 -17.82 -2.38
C LEU A 109 9.10 -18.41 -3.44
N LYS A 110 9.54 -17.60 -4.40
CA LYS A 110 10.44 -18.07 -5.48
C LYS A 110 11.80 -18.51 -4.97
N THR A 111 12.36 -17.83 -4.00
CA THR A 111 13.69 -18.12 -3.44
C THR A 111 13.77 -19.52 -2.82
N PRO A 112 12.92 -19.92 -1.85
CA PRO A 112 12.94 -21.27 -1.29
C PRO A 112 12.60 -22.33 -2.34
N LEU A 113 11.69 -22.03 -3.27
CA LEU A 113 11.33 -22.95 -4.35
C LEU A 113 12.52 -23.26 -5.26
N MET A 114 13.32 -22.27 -5.62
CA MET A 114 14.53 -22.47 -6.41
C MET A 114 15.60 -23.27 -5.66
N ALA A 115 15.71 -23.06 -4.33
CA ALA A 115 16.62 -23.84 -3.49
C ALA A 115 16.17 -25.31 -3.39
N ILE A 116 14.85 -25.57 -3.26
CA ILE A 116 14.27 -26.90 -3.30
C ILE A 116 14.60 -27.58 -4.63
N LYS A 117 14.29 -26.92 -5.74
CA LYS A 117 14.52 -27.45 -7.10
C LYS A 117 16.00 -27.77 -7.33
N GLY A 118 16.92 -26.84 -7.02
CA GLY A 118 18.35 -27.07 -7.18
C GLY A 118 18.90 -28.16 -6.28
N SER A 119 18.34 -28.31 -5.06
CA SER A 119 18.72 -29.42 -4.15
C SER A 119 18.28 -30.78 -4.70
N LEU A 120 17.07 -30.88 -5.28
CA LEU A 120 16.57 -32.09 -5.94
C LEU A 120 17.44 -32.45 -7.14
N GLU A 121 17.70 -31.51 -8.05
CA GLU A 121 18.57 -31.72 -9.21
C GLU A 121 19.97 -32.19 -8.80
N THR A 122 20.48 -31.68 -7.70
CA THR A 122 21.79 -32.09 -7.16
C THR A 122 21.78 -33.51 -6.61
N ILE A 123 20.71 -33.89 -5.87
CA ILE A 123 20.53 -35.24 -5.32
C ILE A 123 20.38 -36.28 -6.44
N GLU A 124 19.59 -35.95 -7.48
CA GLU A 124 19.33 -36.85 -8.62
C GLU A 124 20.52 -36.97 -9.58
N GLY A 125 21.42 -35.97 -9.59
CA GLY A 125 22.56 -35.89 -10.52
C GLY A 125 23.92 -36.00 -9.80
N PRO A 126 24.62 -34.88 -9.58
CA PRO A 126 26.04 -34.92 -9.09
C PRO A 126 26.24 -35.59 -7.73
N ALA A 127 25.24 -35.61 -6.87
CA ALA A 127 25.28 -36.20 -5.54
C ALA A 127 24.63 -37.58 -5.46
N SER A 128 24.30 -38.23 -6.61
CA SER A 128 23.59 -39.50 -6.63
C SER A 128 24.30 -40.65 -5.89
N ASP A 129 25.62 -40.62 -5.84
CA ASP A 129 26.44 -41.65 -5.16
C ASP A 129 27.11 -41.12 -3.88
N ASP A 130 26.84 -39.87 -3.47
CA ASP A 130 27.40 -39.25 -2.26
C ASP A 130 26.34 -39.14 -1.16
N GLU A 131 26.36 -40.11 -0.23
CA GLU A 131 25.42 -40.15 0.90
C GLU A 131 25.55 -38.95 1.85
N LYS A 132 26.74 -38.36 1.98
CA LYS A 132 26.94 -37.15 2.82
C LYS A 132 26.31 -35.93 2.15
N ALA A 133 26.54 -35.77 0.86
CA ALA A 133 25.91 -34.71 0.08
C ALA A 133 24.39 -34.86 0.05
N LYS A 134 23.84 -36.04 -0.21
CA LYS A 134 22.40 -36.29 -0.14
C LYS A 134 21.81 -35.85 1.20
N LYS A 135 22.41 -36.31 2.31
CA LYS A 135 21.91 -35.93 3.65
C LYS A 135 21.93 -34.43 3.89
N LYS A 136 22.93 -33.71 3.36
CA LYS A 136 23.03 -32.25 3.44
C LYS A 136 21.90 -31.59 2.63
N PHE A 137 21.67 -32.00 1.37
CA PHE A 137 20.65 -31.44 0.52
C PHE A 137 19.23 -31.76 0.99
N MET A 138 19.00 -32.97 1.53
CA MET A 138 17.73 -33.32 2.20
C MET A 138 17.43 -32.42 3.39
N LYS A 139 18.44 -32.03 4.17
CA LYS A 139 18.26 -31.07 5.26
C LYS A 139 17.85 -29.69 4.72
N ILE A 140 18.50 -29.21 3.65
CA ILE A 140 18.14 -27.95 2.99
C ILE A 140 16.70 -28.01 2.48
N LEU A 141 16.26 -29.09 1.83
CA LEU A 141 14.87 -29.30 1.39
C LEU A 141 13.90 -29.16 2.55
N SER A 142 14.15 -29.84 3.67
CA SER A 142 13.30 -29.75 4.86
C SER A 142 13.23 -28.33 5.41
N GLU A 143 14.38 -27.64 5.52
CA GLU A 143 14.44 -26.27 6.01
C GLU A 143 13.66 -25.28 5.09
N GLN A 144 13.83 -25.41 3.77
CA GLN A 144 13.12 -24.54 2.82
C GLN A 144 11.61 -24.84 2.75
N SER A 145 11.22 -26.11 2.88
CA SER A 145 9.80 -26.50 2.97
C SER A 145 9.15 -25.89 4.20
N SER A 146 9.77 -26.03 5.39
CA SER A 146 9.27 -25.41 6.62
C SER A 146 9.19 -23.88 6.55
N ARG A 147 10.16 -23.26 5.87
CA ARG A 147 10.12 -21.80 5.62
C ARG A 147 8.93 -21.41 4.74
N MET A 148 8.65 -22.16 3.67
CA MET A 148 7.48 -21.90 2.82
C MET A 148 6.17 -22.09 3.58
N GLU A 149 6.06 -23.13 4.41
CA GLU A 149 4.89 -23.36 5.25
C GLU A 149 4.63 -22.17 6.19
N SER A 150 5.69 -21.66 6.85
CA SER A 150 5.60 -20.47 7.70
C SER A 150 5.11 -19.25 6.93
N LEU A 151 5.69 -18.98 5.75
CA LEU A 151 5.26 -17.86 4.90
C LEU A 151 3.80 -17.96 4.48
N ILE A 152 3.34 -19.15 4.11
CA ILE A 152 1.92 -19.39 3.75
C ILE A 152 1.01 -19.12 4.96
N ASN A 153 1.38 -19.60 6.14
CA ASN A 153 0.60 -19.38 7.36
C ASN A 153 0.53 -17.88 7.71
N ASP A 154 1.65 -17.14 7.58
CA ASP A 154 1.66 -15.70 7.82
C ASP A 154 0.73 -14.96 6.84
N LEU A 155 0.70 -15.36 5.56
CA LEU A 155 -0.21 -14.81 4.56
C LEU A 155 -1.69 -15.12 4.87
N LEU A 156 -1.98 -16.33 5.33
CA LEU A 156 -3.34 -16.71 5.73
C LEU A 156 -3.83 -15.94 6.96
N ILE A 157 -2.94 -15.67 7.92
CA ILE A 157 -3.24 -14.82 9.08
C ILE A 157 -3.54 -13.41 8.61
N LEU A 158 -2.70 -12.85 7.73
CA LEU A 158 -2.90 -11.48 7.21
C LEU A 158 -4.24 -11.35 6.46
N THR A 159 -4.57 -12.31 5.60
CA THR A 159 -5.85 -12.30 4.87
C THR A 159 -7.05 -12.40 5.81
N ARG A 160 -6.95 -13.16 6.90
CA ARG A 160 -8.01 -13.19 7.93
C ARG A 160 -8.16 -11.87 8.63
N ILE A 161 -7.05 -11.21 9.01
CA ILE A 161 -7.09 -9.89 9.64
C ILE A 161 -7.76 -8.87 8.73
N GLU A 162 -7.44 -8.87 7.42
CA GLU A 162 -8.08 -7.97 6.44
C GLU A 162 -9.59 -8.24 6.31
N LEU A 163 -10.01 -9.50 6.29
CA LEU A 163 -11.43 -9.86 6.19
C LEU A 163 -12.20 -9.47 7.45
N ASP A 164 -11.58 -9.59 8.62
CA ASP A 164 -12.20 -9.35 9.92
C ASP A 164 -12.01 -7.90 10.42
N GLU A 165 -11.32 -7.03 9.66
CA GLU A 165 -11.03 -5.63 10.05
C GLU A 165 -12.28 -4.87 10.53
N HIS A 166 -13.44 -5.17 9.93
CA HIS A 166 -14.70 -4.49 10.25
C HIS A 166 -15.53 -5.21 11.32
N ILE A 167 -15.09 -6.40 11.75
CA ILE A 167 -15.80 -7.20 12.74
C ILE A 167 -15.27 -6.85 14.14
N ARG A 168 -16.11 -6.20 14.94
CA ARG A 168 -15.75 -5.94 16.34
C ARG A 168 -15.79 -7.24 17.15
N PRO A 169 -14.70 -7.62 17.84
CA PRO A 169 -14.74 -8.79 18.72
C PRO A 169 -15.76 -8.55 19.83
N THR A 170 -16.64 -9.53 20.03
CA THR A 170 -17.70 -9.47 21.04
C THR A 170 -17.49 -10.46 22.20
N SER A 171 -16.52 -11.37 22.05
CA SER A 171 -16.21 -12.37 23.07
C SER A 171 -15.41 -11.76 24.21
N ILE A 172 -15.85 -12.07 25.44
CA ILE A 172 -15.09 -11.76 26.65
C ILE A 172 -14.02 -12.83 26.82
N VAL A 173 -12.78 -12.44 26.98
CA VAL A 173 -11.64 -13.35 27.15
C VAL A 173 -11.10 -13.21 28.58
N ASN A 174 -10.94 -14.36 29.27
CA ASN A 174 -10.24 -14.40 30.53
C ASN A 174 -8.73 -14.35 30.27
N ILE A 175 -8.10 -13.22 30.59
CA ILE A 175 -6.70 -12.98 30.31
C ILE A 175 -5.79 -13.95 31.07
N ASN A 176 -6.16 -14.32 32.34
CA ASN A 176 -5.35 -15.25 33.12
C ASN A 176 -5.34 -16.66 32.51
N GLU A 177 -6.47 -17.18 32.07
CA GLU A 177 -6.55 -18.48 31.40
C GLU A 177 -5.79 -18.50 30.07
N LEU A 178 -5.90 -17.41 29.30
CA LEU A 178 -5.16 -17.27 28.06
C LEU A 178 -3.65 -17.22 28.31
N PHE A 179 -3.22 -16.50 29.33
CA PHE A 179 -1.81 -16.41 29.72
C PHE A 179 -1.26 -17.77 30.15
N GLU A 180 -1.94 -18.49 31.03
CA GLU A 180 -1.56 -19.84 31.46
C GLU A 180 -1.44 -20.79 30.27
N THR A 181 -2.40 -20.73 29.33
CA THR A 181 -2.37 -21.56 28.11
C THR A 181 -1.15 -21.24 27.25
N ILE A 182 -0.83 -19.97 27.08
CA ILE A 182 0.36 -19.53 26.30
C ILE A 182 1.63 -20.02 26.98
N ILE A 183 1.78 -19.82 28.30
CA ILE A 183 2.97 -20.23 29.03
C ILE A 183 3.18 -21.76 28.98
N SER A 184 2.11 -22.53 29.12
CA SER A 184 2.19 -24.00 29.00
C SER A 184 2.70 -24.45 27.62
N ASN A 185 2.26 -23.80 26.55
CA ASN A 185 2.73 -24.11 25.19
C ASN A 185 4.23 -23.80 24.98
N PHE A 186 4.77 -22.84 25.73
CA PHE A 186 6.19 -22.48 25.65
C PHE A 186 7.06 -23.12 26.73
N GLU A 187 6.52 -23.98 27.61
CA GLU A 187 7.23 -24.54 28.77
C GLU A 187 8.57 -25.17 28.39
N ILE A 188 8.60 -25.96 27.32
CA ILE A 188 9.83 -26.64 26.86
C ILE A 188 10.89 -25.64 26.44
N VAL A 189 10.48 -24.60 25.74
CA VAL A 189 11.40 -23.55 25.24
C VAL A 189 11.93 -22.71 26.40
N LEU A 190 11.05 -22.36 27.34
CA LEU A 190 11.40 -21.59 28.53
C LEU A 190 12.40 -22.32 29.40
N LYS A 191 12.15 -23.62 29.65
CA LYS A 191 13.10 -24.50 30.39
C LYS A 191 14.45 -24.62 29.69
N LYS A 192 14.45 -24.82 28.38
CA LYS A 192 15.71 -24.92 27.58
C LYS A 192 16.53 -23.65 27.62
N LYS A 193 15.89 -22.49 27.71
CA LYS A 193 16.54 -21.17 27.75
C LYS A 193 16.74 -20.62 29.16
N ASN A 194 16.36 -21.35 30.21
CA ASN A 194 16.40 -20.94 31.61
C ASN A 194 15.67 -19.58 31.85
N ILE A 195 14.52 -19.38 31.21
CA ILE A 195 13.70 -18.19 31.35
C ILE A 195 12.61 -18.45 32.39
N THR A 196 12.51 -17.60 33.41
CA THR A 196 11.42 -17.62 34.40
C THR A 196 10.43 -16.53 34.05
N VAL A 197 9.17 -16.89 33.87
CA VAL A 197 8.06 -15.97 33.63
C VAL A 197 7.35 -15.69 34.94
N LYS A 198 7.14 -14.44 35.31
CA LYS A 198 6.36 -14.00 36.47
C LYS A 198 5.07 -13.37 35.97
N ASN A 199 3.93 -13.94 36.35
CA ASN A 199 2.64 -13.32 36.14
C ASN A 199 2.36 -12.33 37.27
N GLN A 200 2.00 -11.08 36.90
CA GLN A 200 1.62 -10.00 37.85
C GLN A 200 0.25 -9.39 37.48
N LEU A 201 -0.59 -10.16 36.78
CA LEU A 201 -1.96 -9.74 36.41
C LEU A 201 -2.92 -9.89 37.58
#